data_1e61845df52ffc1d13d670574d5d2849
#
_entry.id   1e61845df52ffc1d13d670574d5d2849
#
_cell.length_a   1.000
_cell.length_b   1.000
_cell.length_c   1.000
_cell.angle_alpha   90.00
_cell.angle_beta   90.00
_cell.angle_gamma   90.00
#
_symmetry.space_group_name_H-M   'P 1'
#
loop_
_entity.id
_entity.type
_entity.pdbx_description
1 polymer ?
#
loop_
_entity_poly.entity_id
_entity_poly.type
_entity_poly.pdbx_seq_one_letter_code
_entity_poly.pdbx_strand_id
1 'polypeptide(L)'
;MEGRPHPAGRRDDAHQEAQEEEVVLSAGLTLGSVRVDTPVVLAPMAGITNAAYRRLCLEQATAQGGTSLFVCEMITSRGLVEGDATTRSMLVFDELEDVRSVQLYGTDPAYVGKATEILCADYGVAHVDLNFGCPVPKVTRKGGGAALPWKRSLLGEILQAAVTAAGRYDVPVTMKTRMGIDPEHLTYLDAGRIAEESGVAAIALHGRTAIQGYSGAADWDSIARLVEHVSIPVLGNGDIWEAADALRMVEQTGAAGVVVGRGCLGRPWLFRDLAAAFAGSAIATLPTLGEVRTMMHRHAELLCRHMGEERGCKEFRKHVSWYLKGFAAGGELRNSLALVSTMAELDALLAELEPDEPFPTSILGAPRGRQGSPRKRVVLPEGWLEDTDGRGVVVREDANETTGG
;
A
#
# COMPACT_ATOMS: atom_id res chain seq x y z
N MET A 1 55.28 -4.85 -70.85
CA MET A 1 55.72 -5.07 -69.47
C MET A 1 54.63 -4.48 -68.64
N GLU A 2 53.74 -5.20 -68.39
CA GLU A 2 53.21 -5.93 -67.21
C GLU A 2 53.24 -5.10 -65.95
N GLY A 3 52.11 -4.50 -65.62
CA GLY A 3 51.76 -3.89 -64.33
C GLY A 3 50.53 -4.63 -63.75
N ARG A 4 50.73 -5.38 -62.67
CA ARG A 4 49.72 -6.17 -62.00
C ARG A 4 48.74 -5.23 -61.20
N PRO A 5 47.47 -5.60 -61.11
CA PRO A 5 46.53 -4.85 -60.31
C PRO A 5 46.61 -5.22 -58.81
N HIS A 6 46.48 -4.22 -57.97
CA HIS A 6 46.35 -4.30 -56.49
C HIS A 6 44.93 -4.80 -56.07
N PRO A 7 44.79 -5.69 -55.11
CA PRO A 7 43.47 -6.10 -54.64
C PRO A 7 42.86 -5.06 -53.69
N ALA A 8 41.59 -4.74 -53.94
CA ALA A 8 40.78 -3.90 -53.15
C ALA A 8 40.51 -4.54 -51.73
N GLY A 9 40.83 -3.80 -50.71
CA GLY A 9 40.49 -4.16 -49.32
C GLY A 9 38.99 -4.15 -49.10
N ARG A 10 38.47 -5.27 -48.63
CA ARG A 10 37.12 -5.36 -48.06
C ARG A 10 37.09 -4.57 -46.75
N ARG A 11 36.21 -3.60 -46.67
CA ARG A 11 35.76 -3.03 -45.38
C ARG A 11 34.76 -3.99 -44.79
N ASP A 12 35.13 -4.63 -43.71
CA ASP A 12 34.21 -5.34 -42.83
C ASP A 12 33.40 -4.30 -42.08
N ASP A 13 32.19 -4.04 -42.54
CA ASP A 13 31.14 -3.35 -41.79
C ASP A 13 30.61 -4.35 -40.77
N ALA A 14 31.26 -4.40 -39.61
CA ALA A 14 30.68 -5.02 -38.42
C ALA A 14 29.59 -4.09 -37.87
N HIS A 15 28.36 -4.27 -38.32
CA HIS A 15 27.19 -3.81 -37.61
C HIS A 15 27.16 -4.58 -36.29
N GLN A 16 27.61 -3.93 -35.22
CA GLN A 16 27.23 -4.29 -33.88
C GLN A 16 25.75 -3.96 -33.76
N GLU A 17 24.89 -4.95 -33.94
CA GLU A 17 23.54 -4.95 -33.45
C GLU A 17 23.64 -4.89 -31.93
N ALA A 18 23.39 -3.70 -31.37
CA ALA A 18 23.07 -3.55 -29.96
C ALA A 18 21.76 -4.32 -29.76
N GLN A 19 21.86 -5.50 -29.16
CA GLN A 19 20.70 -6.16 -28.56
C GLN A 19 20.25 -5.26 -27.45
N GLU A 20 19.18 -4.49 -27.67
CA GLU A 20 18.37 -3.94 -26.62
C GLU A 20 17.86 -5.15 -25.81
N GLU A 21 18.42 -5.37 -24.62
CA GLU A 21 17.84 -6.27 -23.64
C GLU A 21 16.46 -5.70 -23.35
N GLU A 22 15.44 -6.29 -23.96
CA GLU A 22 14.06 -6.09 -23.64
C GLU A 22 13.91 -6.55 -22.19
N VAL A 23 13.93 -5.58 -21.26
CA VAL A 23 13.64 -5.81 -19.85
C VAL A 23 12.21 -6.33 -19.81
N VAL A 24 12.07 -7.66 -19.71
CA VAL A 24 10.78 -8.31 -19.50
C VAL A 24 10.26 -7.85 -18.14
N LEU A 25 9.56 -6.72 -18.14
CA LEU A 25 8.88 -6.16 -16.98
C LEU A 25 7.74 -7.11 -16.61
N SER A 26 8.10 -7.98 -15.69
CA SER A 26 7.35 -8.76 -14.72
C SER A 26 6.37 -9.83 -15.22
N ALA A 27 6.73 -11.03 -14.86
CA ALA A 27 5.86 -12.23 -14.85
C ALA A 27 4.75 -12.20 -13.76
N GLY A 28 4.27 -11.02 -13.33
CA GLY A 28 3.32 -10.88 -12.24
C GLY A 28 3.98 -11.04 -10.84
N LEU A 29 3.19 -10.96 -9.78
CA LEU A 29 3.62 -11.16 -8.40
C LEU A 29 2.97 -12.42 -7.83
N THR A 30 3.78 -13.32 -7.29
CA THR A 30 3.32 -14.53 -6.60
C THR A 30 3.63 -14.41 -5.11
N LEU A 31 2.62 -14.58 -4.28
CA LEU A 31 2.68 -14.56 -2.82
C LEU A 31 2.08 -15.87 -2.30
N GLY A 32 2.89 -16.91 -2.15
CA GLY A 32 2.39 -18.25 -1.85
C GLY A 32 1.37 -18.73 -2.90
N SER A 33 0.14 -19.02 -2.48
CA SER A 33 -0.97 -19.44 -3.35
C SER A 33 -1.64 -18.28 -4.10
N VAL A 34 -1.37 -17.02 -3.74
CA VAL A 34 -1.94 -15.85 -4.40
C VAL A 34 -1.04 -15.37 -5.53
N ARG A 35 -1.62 -15.21 -6.71
CA ARG A 35 -0.97 -14.61 -7.88
C ARG A 35 -1.76 -13.40 -8.37
N VAL A 36 -1.05 -12.31 -8.68
CA VAL A 36 -1.58 -11.14 -9.35
C VAL A 36 -0.72 -10.82 -10.59
N ASP A 37 -1.38 -10.39 -11.67
CA ASP A 37 -0.70 -10.17 -12.96
C ASP A 37 0.12 -8.88 -12.93
N THR A 38 -0.38 -7.86 -12.23
CA THR A 38 0.33 -6.61 -12.02
C THR A 38 0.98 -6.62 -10.65
N PRO A 39 2.31 -6.46 -10.51
CA PRO A 39 3.01 -6.52 -9.23
C PRO A 39 2.82 -5.24 -8.40
N VAL A 40 1.56 -4.89 -8.19
CA VAL A 40 1.13 -3.69 -7.47
C VAL A 40 0.17 -4.05 -6.36
N VAL A 41 0.44 -3.52 -5.18
CA VAL A 41 -0.38 -3.69 -3.98
C VAL A 41 -0.94 -2.34 -3.54
N LEU A 42 -2.25 -2.24 -3.32
CA LEU A 42 -2.83 -1.09 -2.62
C LEU A 42 -2.46 -1.19 -1.13
N ALA A 43 -1.72 -0.19 -0.63
CA ALA A 43 -1.35 -0.10 0.77
C ALA A 43 -2.57 -0.04 1.68
N PRO A 44 -2.62 -0.79 2.78
CA PRO A 44 -3.64 -0.60 3.80
C PRO A 44 -3.51 0.79 4.44
N MET A 45 -4.56 1.59 4.35
CA MET A 45 -4.62 2.95 4.87
C MET A 45 -5.87 3.12 5.72
N ALA A 46 -5.67 3.31 7.05
CA ALA A 46 -6.75 3.45 8.02
C ALA A 46 -7.76 4.54 7.63
N GLY A 47 -9.03 4.20 7.63
CA GLY A 47 -10.13 5.06 7.23
C GLY A 47 -10.20 5.35 5.71
N ILE A 48 -9.40 4.71 4.87
CA ILE A 48 -9.35 4.98 3.43
C ILE A 48 -9.62 3.71 2.62
N THR A 49 -8.88 2.63 2.87
CA THR A 49 -8.97 1.41 2.07
C THR A 49 -10.09 0.46 2.54
N ASN A 50 -11.26 1.06 2.82
CA ASN A 50 -12.52 0.33 3.02
C ASN A 50 -12.99 -0.31 1.69
N ALA A 51 -14.02 -1.14 1.74
CA ALA A 51 -14.52 -1.87 0.57
C ALA A 51 -14.85 -0.95 -0.63
N ALA A 52 -15.42 0.23 -0.38
CA ALA A 52 -15.76 1.18 -1.45
C ALA A 52 -14.52 1.67 -2.21
N TYR A 53 -13.46 2.04 -1.49
CA TYR A 53 -12.24 2.53 -2.12
C TYR A 53 -11.45 1.42 -2.82
N ARG A 54 -11.37 0.23 -2.22
CA ARG A 54 -10.75 -0.93 -2.86
C ARG A 54 -11.49 -1.29 -4.16
N ARG A 55 -12.84 -1.28 -4.15
CA ARG A 55 -13.65 -1.50 -5.35
C ARG A 55 -13.33 -0.51 -6.46
N LEU A 56 -13.22 0.81 -6.16
CA LEU A 56 -12.83 1.80 -7.17
C LEU A 56 -11.45 1.52 -7.76
N CYS A 57 -10.46 1.20 -6.94
CA CYS A 57 -9.11 0.88 -7.41
C CYS A 57 -9.10 -0.41 -8.25
N LEU A 58 -9.90 -1.41 -7.86
CA LEU A 58 -10.07 -2.67 -8.59
C LEU A 58 -10.69 -2.43 -9.98
N GLU A 59 -11.79 -1.65 -10.07
CA GLU A 59 -12.44 -1.29 -11.33
C GLU A 59 -11.44 -0.61 -12.30
N GLN A 60 -10.54 0.21 -11.78
CA GLN A 60 -9.53 0.88 -12.60
C GLN A 60 -8.42 -0.08 -13.06
N ALA A 61 -7.93 -0.94 -12.19
CA ALA A 61 -6.89 -1.91 -12.54
C ALA A 61 -7.38 -2.91 -13.60
N THR A 62 -8.58 -3.45 -13.42
CA THR A 62 -9.17 -4.45 -14.33
C THR A 62 -9.55 -3.87 -15.69
N ALA A 63 -9.74 -2.55 -15.82
CA ALA A 63 -10.01 -1.91 -17.10
C ALA A 63 -8.87 -2.12 -18.12
N GLN A 64 -7.69 -2.52 -17.69
CA GLN A 64 -6.53 -2.89 -18.54
C GLN A 64 -6.27 -4.41 -18.57
N GLY A 65 -7.20 -5.21 -18.02
CA GLY A 65 -7.08 -6.67 -17.99
C GLY A 65 -6.09 -7.22 -16.97
N GLY A 66 -5.52 -6.36 -16.10
CA GLY A 66 -4.61 -6.78 -15.03
C GLY A 66 -5.30 -6.98 -13.69
N THR A 67 -4.72 -7.82 -12.84
CA THR A 67 -5.11 -7.99 -11.44
C THR A 67 -4.03 -7.43 -10.54
N SER A 68 -4.42 -6.72 -9.48
CA SER A 68 -3.55 -6.20 -8.42
C SER A 68 -4.05 -6.68 -7.06
N LEU A 69 -3.25 -6.55 -6.01
CA LEU A 69 -3.68 -6.91 -4.66
C LEU A 69 -4.19 -5.67 -3.91
N PHE A 70 -5.41 -5.75 -3.39
CA PHE A 70 -6.05 -4.66 -2.65
C PHE A 70 -6.21 -5.02 -1.18
N VAL A 71 -5.35 -4.46 -0.31
CA VAL A 71 -5.33 -4.82 1.12
C VAL A 71 -6.32 -3.94 1.89
N CYS A 72 -7.18 -4.58 2.68
CA CYS A 72 -8.07 -3.91 3.63
C CYS A 72 -7.26 -3.10 4.66
N GLU A 73 -7.86 -2.07 5.22
CA GLU A 73 -7.28 -1.30 6.31
C GLU A 73 -6.92 -2.18 7.52
N MET A 74 -5.94 -1.74 8.31
CA MET A 74 -5.45 -2.54 9.44
C MET A 74 -6.51 -2.71 10.52
N ILE A 75 -6.71 -3.95 10.98
CA ILE A 75 -7.59 -4.31 12.08
C ILE A 75 -6.79 -4.88 13.25
N THR A 76 -7.29 -4.69 14.48
CA THR A 76 -6.63 -5.24 15.67
C THR A 76 -6.95 -6.72 15.85
N SER A 77 -5.90 -7.53 16.05
CA SER A 77 -6.05 -8.96 16.29
C SER A 77 -6.90 -9.23 17.53
N ARG A 78 -6.70 -8.46 18.60
CA ARG A 78 -7.47 -8.57 19.84
C ARG A 78 -8.94 -8.25 19.64
N GLY A 79 -9.26 -7.12 18.98
CA GLY A 79 -10.66 -6.74 18.72
C GLY A 79 -11.40 -7.80 17.91
N LEU A 80 -10.72 -8.43 16.92
CA LEU A 80 -11.32 -9.51 16.14
C LEU A 80 -11.63 -10.74 17.01
N VAL A 81 -10.67 -11.18 17.82
CA VAL A 81 -10.83 -12.36 18.69
C VAL A 81 -11.88 -12.13 19.78
N GLU A 82 -11.91 -10.94 20.37
CA GLU A 82 -12.89 -10.58 21.42
C GLU A 82 -14.26 -10.20 20.84
N GLY A 83 -14.41 -10.17 19.53
CA GLY A 83 -15.69 -9.97 18.86
C GLY A 83 -16.16 -8.52 18.81
N ASP A 84 -15.23 -7.55 18.84
CA ASP A 84 -15.55 -6.13 18.73
C ASP A 84 -16.32 -5.83 17.43
N ALA A 85 -17.49 -5.20 17.59
CA ALA A 85 -18.38 -4.92 16.47
C ALA A 85 -17.76 -3.95 15.45
N THR A 86 -16.95 -2.99 15.90
CA THR A 86 -16.27 -2.04 15.02
C THR A 86 -15.24 -2.76 14.16
N THR A 87 -14.41 -3.62 14.77
CA THR A 87 -13.42 -4.44 14.06
C THR A 87 -14.09 -5.34 13.03
N ARG A 88 -15.20 -6.00 13.39
CA ARG A 88 -15.95 -6.86 12.46
C ARG A 88 -16.59 -6.08 11.32
N SER A 89 -17.07 -4.86 11.57
CA SER A 89 -17.67 -4.00 10.55
C SER A 89 -16.66 -3.52 9.48
N MET A 90 -15.37 -3.65 9.74
CA MET A 90 -14.31 -3.33 8.77
C MET A 90 -14.02 -4.49 7.82
N LEU A 91 -14.42 -5.72 8.16
CA LEU A 91 -14.23 -6.93 7.36
C LEU A 91 -15.35 -7.09 6.32
N VAL A 92 -15.52 -6.06 5.51
CA VAL A 92 -16.45 -6.04 4.38
C VAL A 92 -15.66 -6.14 3.08
N PHE A 93 -16.07 -7.05 2.22
CA PHE A 93 -15.49 -7.26 0.90
C PHE A 93 -16.55 -7.05 -0.17
N ASP A 94 -16.15 -6.47 -1.28
CA ASP A 94 -17.01 -6.37 -2.46
C ASP A 94 -17.05 -7.72 -3.19
N GLU A 95 -18.14 -7.98 -3.90
CA GLU A 95 -18.33 -9.22 -4.67
C GLU A 95 -17.29 -9.46 -5.77
N LEU A 96 -16.64 -8.40 -6.24
CA LEU A 96 -15.56 -8.47 -7.24
C LEU A 96 -14.17 -8.63 -6.61
N GLU A 97 -14.04 -8.67 -5.28
CA GLU A 97 -12.77 -8.93 -4.61
C GLU A 97 -12.52 -10.45 -4.54
N ASP A 98 -12.00 -11.03 -5.63
CA ASP A 98 -11.64 -12.45 -5.68
C ASP A 98 -10.56 -12.82 -4.65
N VAL A 99 -9.61 -11.90 -4.42
CA VAL A 99 -8.57 -12.03 -3.40
C VAL A 99 -8.90 -11.13 -2.20
N ARG A 100 -9.55 -11.71 -1.19
CA ARG A 100 -9.82 -11.03 0.09
C ARG A 100 -8.54 -10.92 0.89
N SER A 101 -8.01 -9.71 1.02
CA SER A 101 -6.75 -9.43 1.70
C SER A 101 -6.97 -8.53 2.91
N VAL A 102 -6.45 -8.94 4.07
CA VAL A 102 -6.63 -8.21 5.35
C VAL A 102 -5.31 -7.95 6.01
N GLN A 103 -5.12 -6.73 6.53
CA GLN A 103 -3.99 -6.42 7.38
C GLN A 103 -4.36 -6.49 8.86
N LEU A 104 -3.64 -7.35 9.61
CA LEU A 104 -3.71 -7.43 11.07
C LEU A 104 -2.60 -6.62 11.75
N TYR A 105 -2.88 -6.10 12.94
CA TYR A 105 -1.85 -5.66 13.86
C TYR A 105 -2.14 -6.18 15.28
N GLY A 106 -1.07 -6.41 16.05
CA GLY A 106 -1.13 -6.86 17.44
C GLY A 106 0.27 -7.05 17.98
N THR A 107 0.37 -7.21 19.30
CA THR A 107 1.64 -7.42 20.03
C THR A 107 1.66 -8.76 20.78
N ASP A 108 0.58 -9.54 20.69
CA ASP A 108 0.46 -10.84 21.36
C ASP A 108 0.37 -11.96 20.30
N PRO A 109 1.34 -12.89 20.27
CA PRO A 109 1.36 -13.99 19.31
C PRO A 109 0.10 -14.86 19.32
N ALA A 110 -0.48 -15.12 20.52
CA ALA A 110 -1.67 -15.96 20.64
C ALA A 110 -2.90 -15.27 20.01
N TYR A 111 -3.07 -13.96 20.24
CA TYR A 111 -4.14 -13.19 19.60
C TYR A 111 -3.95 -13.08 18.10
N VAL A 112 -2.72 -12.86 17.61
CA VAL A 112 -2.45 -12.78 16.17
C VAL A 112 -2.71 -14.12 15.48
N GLY A 113 -2.24 -15.23 16.05
CA GLY A 113 -2.52 -16.56 15.51
C GLY A 113 -4.02 -16.89 15.48
N LYS A 114 -4.76 -16.58 16.57
CA LYS A 114 -6.21 -16.81 16.61
C LYS A 114 -6.98 -15.91 15.67
N ALA A 115 -6.61 -14.64 15.55
CA ALA A 115 -7.22 -13.73 14.60
C ALA A 115 -6.99 -14.19 13.15
N THR A 116 -5.79 -14.66 12.83
CA THR A 116 -5.47 -15.22 11.51
C THR A 116 -6.34 -16.45 11.21
N GLU A 117 -6.50 -17.35 12.18
CA GLU A 117 -7.40 -18.51 12.04
C GLU A 117 -8.84 -18.08 11.75
N ILE A 118 -9.39 -17.12 12.49
CA ILE A 118 -10.73 -16.56 12.28
C ILE A 118 -10.87 -15.96 10.87
N LEU A 119 -9.89 -15.18 10.41
CA LEU A 119 -9.92 -14.61 9.06
C LEU A 119 -9.98 -15.67 7.97
N CYS A 120 -9.19 -16.73 8.09
CA CYS A 120 -9.16 -17.81 7.12
C CYS A 120 -10.44 -18.65 7.16
N ALA A 121 -10.87 -19.08 8.38
CA ALA A 121 -11.98 -19.99 8.55
C ALA A 121 -13.35 -19.34 8.33
N ASP A 122 -13.58 -18.16 8.91
CA ASP A 122 -14.91 -17.57 8.98
C ASP A 122 -15.15 -16.52 7.88
N TYR A 123 -14.09 -15.83 7.39
CA TYR A 123 -14.19 -14.77 6.39
C TYR A 123 -13.70 -15.19 5.00
N GLY A 124 -13.09 -16.38 4.85
CA GLY A 124 -12.55 -16.86 3.58
C GLY A 124 -11.49 -15.91 3.02
N VAL A 125 -10.62 -15.36 3.88
CA VAL A 125 -9.52 -14.50 3.49
C VAL A 125 -8.49 -15.31 2.74
N ALA A 126 -8.05 -14.81 1.59
CA ALA A 126 -7.05 -15.44 0.73
C ALA A 126 -5.63 -14.93 0.97
N HIS A 127 -5.47 -13.84 1.72
CA HIS A 127 -4.17 -13.25 2.05
C HIS A 127 -4.23 -12.47 3.36
N VAL A 128 -3.25 -12.68 4.24
CA VAL A 128 -3.10 -11.93 5.50
C VAL A 128 -1.80 -11.16 5.48
N ASP A 129 -1.87 -9.85 5.71
CA ASP A 129 -0.70 -8.99 5.88
C ASP A 129 -0.55 -8.57 7.35
N LEU A 130 0.67 -8.47 7.86
CA LEU A 130 0.96 -8.05 9.23
C LEU A 130 1.58 -6.64 9.26
N ASN A 131 1.04 -5.78 10.12
CA ASN A 131 1.48 -4.39 10.23
C ASN A 131 2.59 -4.21 11.26
N PHE A 132 3.79 -3.93 10.75
CA PHE A 132 4.95 -3.53 11.54
C PHE A 132 5.51 -2.17 11.10
N GLY A 133 4.67 -1.35 10.47
CA GLY A 133 5.08 -0.05 9.94
C GLY A 133 4.26 1.15 10.42
N CYS A 134 3.17 0.95 11.17
CA CYS A 134 2.32 2.06 11.65
C CYS A 134 3.08 2.91 12.67
N PRO A 135 3.31 4.23 12.41
CA PRO A 135 4.07 5.08 13.32
C PRO A 135 3.17 5.88 14.28
N VAL A 136 1.86 5.59 14.32
CA VAL A 136 0.91 6.37 15.12
C VAL A 136 1.12 6.12 16.61
N PRO A 137 1.15 7.16 17.48
CA PRO A 137 1.40 7.02 18.92
C PRO A 137 0.44 6.06 19.64
N LYS A 138 -0.81 5.95 19.17
CA LYS A 138 -1.79 4.99 19.71
C LYS A 138 -1.32 3.54 19.59
N VAL A 139 -0.53 3.22 18.54
CA VAL A 139 0.01 1.88 18.26
C VAL A 139 1.40 1.72 18.88
N THR A 140 2.31 2.68 18.63
CA THR A 140 3.72 2.53 19.04
C THR A 140 3.93 2.61 20.56
N ARG A 141 3.09 3.37 21.31
CA ARG A 141 3.17 3.42 22.77
C ARG A 141 2.90 2.08 23.45
N LYS A 142 2.25 1.16 22.73
CA LYS A 142 1.97 -0.21 23.16
C LYS A 142 2.99 -1.22 22.62
N GLY A 143 4.05 -0.76 21.96
CA GLY A 143 5.05 -1.60 21.36
C GLY A 143 4.66 -2.19 19.99
N GLY A 144 3.51 -1.80 19.44
CA GLY A 144 3.04 -2.29 18.14
C GLY A 144 3.53 -1.48 16.94
N GLY A 145 3.13 -1.87 15.75
CA GLY A 145 3.47 -1.19 14.50
C GLY A 145 4.99 -1.05 14.31
N ALA A 146 5.45 0.15 14.00
CA ALA A 146 6.87 0.42 13.73
C ALA A 146 7.82 0.25 14.94
N ALA A 147 7.28 0.11 16.15
CA ALA A 147 8.08 -0.16 17.34
C ALA A 147 8.43 -1.65 17.49
N LEU A 148 7.56 -2.54 17.02
CA LEU A 148 7.63 -3.97 17.31
C LEU A 148 8.87 -4.67 16.74
N PRO A 149 9.34 -4.38 15.50
CA PRO A 149 10.51 -5.05 14.94
C PRO A 149 11.81 -4.87 15.72
N TRP A 150 11.85 -3.92 16.66
CA TRP A 150 12.97 -3.79 17.61
C TRP A 150 13.06 -4.98 18.56
N LYS A 151 11.94 -5.62 18.90
CA LYS A 151 11.85 -6.83 19.72
C LYS A 151 11.88 -8.08 18.83
N ARG A 152 13.08 -8.52 18.46
CA ARG A 152 13.34 -9.58 17.46
C ARG A 152 12.64 -10.90 17.78
N SER A 153 12.78 -11.38 19.02
CA SER A 153 12.14 -12.64 19.45
C SER A 153 10.62 -12.56 19.39
N LEU A 154 10.03 -11.43 19.84
CA LEU A 154 8.59 -11.22 19.79
C LEU A 154 8.08 -11.13 18.33
N LEU A 155 8.84 -10.46 17.44
CA LEU A 155 8.51 -10.42 16.03
C LEU A 155 8.43 -11.84 15.44
N GLY A 156 9.44 -12.67 15.71
CA GLY A 156 9.47 -14.07 15.26
C GLY A 156 8.30 -14.89 15.79
N GLU A 157 7.98 -14.76 17.08
CA GLU A 157 6.83 -15.46 17.69
C GLU A 157 5.50 -15.08 17.05
N ILE A 158 5.29 -13.80 16.76
CA ILE A 158 4.07 -13.28 16.09
C ILE A 158 3.97 -13.80 14.66
N LEU A 159 5.07 -13.69 13.90
CA LEU A 159 5.11 -14.15 12.51
C LEU A 159 4.85 -15.67 12.43
N GLN A 160 5.52 -16.45 13.28
CA GLN A 160 5.33 -17.90 13.33
C GLN A 160 3.91 -18.29 13.71
N ALA A 161 3.27 -17.58 14.65
CA ALA A 161 1.89 -17.83 15.04
C ALA A 161 0.92 -17.59 13.87
N ALA A 162 1.10 -16.49 13.12
CA ALA A 162 0.28 -16.18 11.95
C ALA A 162 0.49 -17.19 10.81
N VAL A 163 1.75 -17.48 10.45
CA VAL A 163 2.10 -18.40 9.38
C VAL A 163 1.58 -19.82 9.68
N THR A 164 1.72 -20.28 10.93
CA THR A 164 1.21 -21.58 11.36
C THR A 164 -0.33 -21.66 11.27
N ALA A 165 -1.03 -20.59 11.67
CA ALA A 165 -2.49 -20.55 11.59
C ALA A 165 -2.98 -20.51 10.15
N ALA A 166 -2.41 -19.64 9.31
CA ALA A 166 -2.78 -19.46 7.91
C ALA A 166 -2.44 -20.70 7.04
N GLY A 167 -1.32 -21.36 7.34
CA GLY A 167 -0.85 -22.54 6.60
C GLY A 167 -1.83 -23.71 6.62
N ARG A 168 -2.74 -23.78 7.61
CA ARG A 168 -3.83 -24.79 7.64
C ARG A 168 -4.86 -24.60 6.54
N TYR A 169 -4.90 -23.41 5.94
CA TYR A 169 -5.86 -22.99 4.93
C TYR A 169 -5.18 -22.65 3.59
N ASP A 170 -3.90 -22.92 3.45
CA ASP A 170 -3.07 -22.54 2.29
C ASP A 170 -3.09 -21.01 2.01
N VAL A 171 -3.23 -20.19 3.06
CA VAL A 171 -3.28 -18.72 2.97
C VAL A 171 -1.90 -18.16 3.23
N PRO A 172 -1.31 -17.39 2.29
CA PRO A 172 -0.02 -16.75 2.50
C PRO A 172 -0.12 -15.61 3.50
N VAL A 173 0.96 -15.47 4.29
CA VAL A 173 1.16 -14.35 5.21
C VAL A 173 2.27 -13.46 4.67
N THR A 174 2.03 -12.15 4.59
CA THR A 174 3.05 -11.14 4.31
C THR A 174 3.22 -10.20 5.48
N MET A 175 4.25 -9.37 5.44
CA MET A 175 4.40 -8.30 6.42
C MET A 175 4.76 -6.98 5.77
N LYS A 176 4.30 -5.88 6.37
CA LYS A 176 4.67 -4.54 5.95
C LYS A 176 5.36 -3.78 7.08
N THR A 177 6.57 -3.30 6.81
CA THR A 177 7.41 -2.61 7.80
C THR A 177 7.93 -1.26 7.31
N ARG A 178 8.65 -0.56 8.18
CA ARG A 178 9.48 0.63 7.91
C ARG A 178 10.94 0.30 8.13
N MET A 179 11.84 1.24 7.77
CA MET A 179 13.28 1.09 8.00
C MET A 179 13.63 0.86 9.48
N GLY A 180 12.82 1.38 10.38
CA GLY A 180 13.01 1.31 11.83
C GLY A 180 12.27 2.43 12.54
N ILE A 181 12.64 2.65 13.80
CA ILE A 181 12.06 3.68 14.68
C ILE A 181 12.61 5.06 14.28
N ASP A 182 13.91 5.18 14.22
CA ASP A 182 14.69 6.37 13.85
C ASP A 182 16.02 5.94 13.19
N PRO A 183 16.92 6.86 12.79
CA PRO A 183 18.19 6.49 12.14
C PRO A 183 19.14 5.66 12.99
N GLU A 184 19.02 5.71 14.32
CA GLU A 184 19.87 4.99 15.27
C GLU A 184 19.29 3.60 15.59
N HIS A 185 17.99 3.41 15.33
CA HIS A 185 17.27 2.17 15.63
C HIS A 185 16.62 1.61 14.35
N LEU A 186 17.46 1.25 13.39
CA LEU A 186 17.03 0.60 12.15
C LEU A 186 16.76 -0.89 12.41
N THR A 187 15.70 -1.42 11.82
CA THR A 187 15.23 -2.80 12.08
C THR A 187 14.99 -3.61 10.82
N TYR A 188 14.96 -2.99 9.65
CA TYR A 188 14.42 -3.61 8.42
C TYR A 188 15.19 -4.85 7.95
N LEU A 189 16.51 -4.90 8.12
CA LEU A 189 17.31 -6.08 7.73
C LEU A 189 17.05 -7.26 8.67
N ASP A 190 17.11 -7.04 9.99
CA ASP A 190 16.76 -8.08 10.96
C ASP A 190 15.32 -8.56 10.80
N ALA A 191 14.38 -7.63 10.57
CA ALA A 191 12.99 -7.96 10.34
C ALA A 191 12.79 -8.79 9.05
N GLY A 192 13.57 -8.50 8.00
CA GLY A 192 13.58 -9.28 6.76
C GLY A 192 14.03 -10.70 6.99
N ARG A 193 15.16 -10.89 7.65
CA ARG A 193 15.70 -12.22 7.99
C ARG A 193 14.72 -13.03 8.87
N ILE A 194 14.17 -12.40 9.90
CA ILE A 194 13.19 -13.05 10.79
C ILE A 194 11.91 -13.43 10.02
N ALA A 195 11.45 -12.57 9.09
CA ALA A 195 10.31 -12.87 8.23
C ALA A 195 10.55 -14.10 7.36
N GLU A 196 11.70 -14.17 6.70
CA GLU A 196 12.10 -15.30 5.88
C GLU A 196 12.19 -16.59 6.70
N GLU A 197 12.89 -16.58 7.85
CA GLU A 197 13.02 -17.70 8.77
C GLU A 197 11.66 -18.17 9.33
N SER A 198 10.68 -17.27 9.45
CA SER A 198 9.32 -17.58 9.91
C SER A 198 8.40 -18.10 8.81
N GLY A 199 8.82 -18.13 7.55
CA GLY A 199 7.99 -18.60 6.42
C GLY A 199 7.00 -17.55 5.88
N VAL A 200 7.28 -16.26 6.07
CA VAL A 200 6.52 -15.16 5.47
C VAL A 200 6.71 -15.15 3.95
N ALA A 201 5.63 -15.02 3.20
CA ALA A 201 5.64 -15.13 1.74
C ALA A 201 6.23 -13.91 1.02
N ALA A 202 6.21 -12.73 1.63
CA ALA A 202 6.85 -11.51 1.13
C ALA A 202 6.93 -10.44 2.20
N ILE A 203 7.83 -9.47 2.02
CA ILE A 203 7.98 -8.32 2.90
C ILE A 203 7.87 -7.00 2.12
N ALA A 204 7.04 -6.06 2.60
CA ALA A 204 6.94 -4.72 2.05
C ALA A 204 7.70 -3.72 2.93
N LEU A 205 8.64 -2.97 2.34
CA LEU A 205 9.42 -1.95 3.04
C LEU A 205 9.02 -0.54 2.63
N HIS A 206 8.53 0.26 3.59
CA HIS A 206 8.44 1.71 3.41
C HIS A 206 9.80 2.33 3.72
N GLY A 207 10.45 2.95 2.71
CA GLY A 207 11.78 3.57 2.79
C GLY A 207 11.84 4.81 3.69
N ARG A 208 11.17 4.79 4.85
CA ARG A 208 11.20 5.83 5.89
C ARG A 208 11.19 5.20 7.27
N THR A 209 11.81 5.88 8.23
CA THR A 209 11.68 5.53 9.65
C THR A 209 10.34 6.03 10.24
N ALA A 210 9.99 5.54 11.44
CA ALA A 210 8.77 5.99 12.13
C ALA A 210 8.83 7.47 12.50
N ILE A 211 10.00 7.99 12.88
CA ILE A 211 10.19 9.41 13.23
C ILE A 211 10.01 10.34 12.03
N GLN A 212 10.43 9.91 10.83
CA GLN A 212 10.19 10.67 9.60
C GLN A 212 8.70 10.79 9.29
N GLY A 213 7.91 9.78 9.62
CA GLY A 213 6.50 9.75 9.24
C GLY A 213 6.31 9.80 7.72
N TYR A 214 6.04 11.00 7.19
CA TYR A 214 5.90 11.26 5.76
C TYR A 214 6.80 12.41 5.27
N SER A 215 7.72 12.87 6.10
CA SER A 215 8.66 13.94 5.73
C SER A 215 9.86 13.42 4.95
N GLY A 216 10.51 14.31 4.22
CA GLY A 216 11.66 13.99 3.37
C GLY A 216 11.29 13.04 2.23
N ALA A 217 12.30 12.46 1.59
CA ALA A 217 12.17 11.43 0.57
C ALA A 217 12.21 10.02 1.18
N ALA A 218 11.59 9.05 0.52
CA ALA A 218 11.78 7.63 0.85
C ALA A 218 13.16 7.19 0.37
N ASP A 219 13.87 6.47 1.22
CA ASP A 219 15.17 5.86 0.92
C ASP A 219 14.97 4.55 0.15
N TRP A 220 15.10 4.61 -1.17
CA TRP A 220 15.00 3.45 -2.03
C TRP A 220 16.24 2.55 -1.95
N ASP A 221 17.40 3.08 -1.57
CA ASP A 221 18.60 2.28 -1.35
C ASP A 221 18.41 1.28 -0.19
N SER A 222 17.61 1.65 0.83
CA SER A 222 17.25 0.70 1.89
C SER A 222 16.37 -0.43 1.38
N ILE A 223 15.53 -0.19 0.36
CA ILE A 223 14.74 -1.23 -0.29
C ILE A 223 15.67 -2.17 -1.06
N ALA A 224 16.61 -1.63 -1.85
CA ALA A 224 17.62 -2.42 -2.56
C ALA A 224 18.45 -3.29 -1.61
N ARG A 225 18.94 -2.71 -0.50
CA ARG A 225 19.67 -3.46 0.53
C ARG A 225 18.84 -4.60 1.13
N LEU A 226 17.53 -4.41 1.30
CA LEU A 226 16.67 -5.49 1.78
C LEU A 226 16.49 -6.58 0.72
N VAL A 227 16.35 -6.23 -0.56
CA VAL A 227 16.31 -7.19 -1.68
C VAL A 227 17.55 -8.06 -1.71
N GLU A 228 18.73 -7.48 -1.50
CA GLU A 228 20.00 -8.22 -1.44
C GLU A 228 20.13 -9.09 -0.19
N HIS A 229 19.37 -8.79 0.86
CA HIS A 229 19.52 -9.41 2.18
C HIS A 229 18.64 -10.65 2.40
N VAL A 230 17.52 -10.77 1.66
CA VAL A 230 16.55 -11.86 1.80
C VAL A 230 16.24 -12.52 0.45
N SER A 231 15.80 -13.77 0.46
CA SER A 231 15.39 -14.49 -0.75
C SER A 231 13.89 -14.46 -1.01
N ILE A 232 13.07 -14.05 -0.01
CA ILE A 232 11.66 -13.83 -0.21
C ILE A 232 11.39 -12.53 -1.00
N PRO A 233 10.29 -12.44 -1.78
CA PRO A 233 9.94 -11.24 -2.51
C PRO A 233 9.88 -9.99 -1.62
N VAL A 234 10.55 -8.92 -2.05
CA VAL A 234 10.49 -7.60 -1.40
C VAL A 234 9.62 -6.68 -2.26
N LEU A 235 8.69 -5.98 -1.61
CA LEU A 235 7.84 -4.98 -2.24
C LEU A 235 8.27 -3.57 -1.80
N GLY A 236 8.59 -2.71 -2.76
CA GLY A 236 9.02 -1.35 -2.50
C GLY A 236 7.84 -0.41 -2.18
N ASN A 237 7.97 0.45 -1.17
CA ASN A 237 6.95 1.42 -0.81
C ASN A 237 7.55 2.78 -0.43
N GLY A 238 6.94 3.84 -0.93
CA GLY A 238 7.26 5.23 -0.64
C GLY A 238 7.53 6.04 -1.89
N ASP A 239 6.89 7.21 -1.98
CA ASP A 239 7.04 8.21 -3.04
C ASP A 239 6.74 7.72 -4.46
N ILE A 240 5.78 6.82 -4.59
CA ILE A 240 5.16 6.45 -5.86
C ILE A 240 3.97 7.38 -6.07
N TRP A 241 4.14 8.36 -6.94
CA TRP A 241 3.12 9.37 -7.27
C TRP A 241 2.53 9.15 -8.65
N GLU A 242 3.33 8.63 -9.59
CA GLU A 242 2.94 8.27 -10.95
C GLU A 242 3.37 6.82 -11.26
N ALA A 243 2.82 6.24 -12.31
CA ALA A 243 3.15 4.86 -12.68
C ALA A 243 4.65 4.69 -13.05
N ALA A 244 5.26 5.70 -13.64
CA ALA A 244 6.70 5.72 -13.91
C ALA A 244 7.58 5.61 -12.65
N ASP A 245 7.09 6.10 -11.48
CA ASP A 245 7.82 5.95 -10.23
C ASP A 245 7.87 4.48 -9.78
N ALA A 246 6.78 3.73 -10.05
CA ALA A 246 6.73 2.32 -9.73
C ALA A 246 7.73 1.50 -10.55
N LEU A 247 7.82 1.77 -11.86
CA LEU A 247 8.79 1.13 -12.73
C LEU A 247 10.22 1.46 -12.30
N ARG A 248 10.51 2.74 -12.05
CA ARG A 248 11.83 3.17 -11.55
C ARG A 248 12.21 2.52 -10.22
N MET A 249 11.24 2.38 -9.30
CA MET A 249 11.50 1.71 -8.03
C MET A 249 11.91 0.25 -8.24
N VAL A 250 11.19 -0.50 -9.08
CA VAL A 250 11.53 -1.88 -9.40
C VAL A 250 12.90 -1.97 -10.08
N GLU A 251 13.16 -1.12 -11.07
CA GLU A 251 14.43 -1.06 -11.80
C GLU A 251 15.62 -0.74 -10.87
N GLN A 252 15.49 0.27 -10.02
CA GLN A 252 16.59 0.74 -9.16
C GLN A 252 16.85 -0.17 -7.95
N THR A 253 15.81 -0.87 -7.46
CA THR A 253 15.93 -1.63 -6.21
C THR A 253 15.94 -3.13 -6.39
N GLY A 254 15.54 -3.65 -7.56
CA GLY A 254 15.30 -5.06 -7.76
C GLY A 254 14.08 -5.61 -7.02
N ALA A 255 13.19 -4.75 -6.49
CA ALA A 255 11.98 -5.18 -5.81
C ALA A 255 11.07 -5.98 -6.74
N ALA A 256 10.42 -7.03 -6.22
CA ALA A 256 9.49 -7.88 -6.96
C ALA A 256 8.18 -7.18 -7.36
N GLY A 257 7.90 -6.04 -6.76
CA GLY A 257 6.72 -5.22 -7.01
C GLY A 257 6.67 -4.02 -6.08
N VAL A 258 5.56 -3.30 -6.09
CA VAL A 258 5.40 -2.05 -5.34
C VAL A 258 4.13 -2.02 -4.51
N VAL A 259 4.19 -1.26 -3.40
CA VAL A 259 3.03 -0.94 -2.58
C VAL A 259 2.70 0.53 -2.71
N VAL A 260 1.51 0.84 -3.23
CA VAL A 260 1.06 2.21 -3.51
C VAL A 260 0.12 2.68 -2.40
N GLY A 261 0.49 3.78 -1.74
CA GLY A 261 -0.32 4.41 -0.70
C GLY A 261 -0.87 5.76 -1.17
N ARG A 262 -0.33 6.85 -0.63
CA ARG A 262 -0.84 8.20 -0.85
C ARG A 262 -0.94 8.67 -2.31
N GLY A 263 -0.18 8.06 -3.23
CA GLY A 263 -0.22 8.40 -4.66
C GLY A 263 -1.61 8.24 -5.28
N CYS A 264 -2.39 7.25 -4.82
CA CYS A 264 -3.73 7.01 -5.34
C CYS A 264 -4.84 7.86 -4.69
N LEU A 265 -4.55 8.66 -3.64
CA LEU A 265 -5.56 9.48 -2.96
C LEU A 265 -6.22 10.49 -3.92
N GLY A 266 -7.55 10.35 -4.11
CA GLY A 266 -8.30 11.12 -5.11
C GLY A 266 -7.91 10.79 -6.56
N ARG A 267 -7.22 9.67 -6.78
CA ARG A 267 -6.76 9.19 -8.09
C ARG A 267 -6.85 7.65 -8.18
N PRO A 268 -8.01 7.03 -8.01
CA PRO A 268 -8.10 5.57 -8.14
C PRO A 268 -7.66 5.08 -9.53
N TRP A 269 -7.78 5.92 -10.57
CA TRP A 269 -7.28 5.63 -11.93
C TRP A 269 -5.76 5.45 -12.03
N LEU A 270 -4.97 5.79 -10.99
CA LEU A 270 -3.55 5.46 -10.94
C LEU A 270 -3.33 3.94 -11.07
N PHE A 271 -4.26 3.11 -10.61
CA PHE A 271 -4.17 1.66 -10.78
C PHE A 271 -4.31 1.21 -12.23
N ARG A 272 -5.05 1.96 -13.07
CA ARG A 272 -5.09 1.77 -14.53
C ARG A 272 -3.72 2.07 -15.14
N ASP A 273 -3.13 3.21 -14.76
CA ASP A 273 -1.83 3.62 -15.29
C ASP A 273 -0.72 2.66 -14.85
N LEU A 274 -0.77 2.17 -13.62
CA LEU A 274 0.16 1.16 -13.11
C LEU A 274 0.04 -0.18 -13.86
N ALA A 275 -1.19 -0.65 -14.07
CA ALA A 275 -1.43 -1.88 -14.84
C ALA A 275 -0.90 -1.76 -16.27
N ALA A 276 -1.18 -0.63 -16.94
CA ALA A 276 -0.68 -0.34 -18.28
C ALA A 276 0.86 -0.27 -18.30
N ALA A 277 1.48 0.41 -17.34
CA ALA A 277 2.92 0.57 -17.28
C ALA A 277 3.65 -0.77 -17.12
N PHE A 278 3.18 -1.63 -16.22
CA PHE A 278 3.74 -2.99 -16.05
C PHE A 278 3.46 -3.92 -17.24
N ALA A 279 2.44 -3.60 -18.05
CA ALA A 279 2.19 -4.26 -19.34
C ALA A 279 2.98 -3.65 -20.52
N GLY A 280 3.93 -2.75 -20.26
CA GLY A 280 4.78 -2.13 -21.29
C GLY A 280 4.15 -0.94 -22.01
N SER A 281 3.04 -0.40 -21.51
CA SER A 281 2.33 0.73 -22.13
C SER A 281 2.54 2.03 -21.36
N ALA A 282 2.96 3.08 -22.03
CA ALA A 282 3.12 4.42 -21.42
C ALA A 282 1.78 5.17 -21.47
N ILE A 283 0.86 4.87 -20.56
CA ILE A 283 -0.43 5.57 -20.41
C ILE A 283 -0.39 6.41 -19.14
N ALA A 284 -0.75 7.70 -19.26
CA ALA A 284 -1.08 8.55 -18.13
C ALA A 284 -2.54 9.00 -18.28
N THR A 285 -3.41 8.56 -17.38
CA THR A 285 -4.81 8.98 -17.37
C THR A 285 -4.93 10.39 -16.81
N LEU A 286 -5.36 11.32 -17.65
CA LEU A 286 -5.54 12.73 -17.31
C LEU A 286 -7.04 13.09 -17.45
N PRO A 287 -7.90 12.70 -16.49
CA PRO A 287 -9.33 12.90 -16.59
C PRO A 287 -9.70 14.38 -16.52
N THR A 288 -10.70 14.80 -17.31
CA THR A 288 -11.33 16.12 -17.14
C THR A 288 -12.00 16.21 -15.77
N LEU A 289 -12.35 17.41 -15.33
CA LEU A 289 -13.10 17.60 -14.07
C LEU A 289 -14.46 16.89 -14.11
N GLY A 290 -15.10 16.77 -15.27
CA GLY A 290 -16.32 15.98 -15.45
C GLY A 290 -16.14 14.49 -15.20
N GLU A 291 -15.03 13.92 -15.64
CA GLU A 291 -14.68 12.51 -15.36
C GLU A 291 -14.32 12.32 -13.88
N VAL A 292 -13.61 13.26 -13.28
CA VAL A 292 -13.33 13.27 -11.83
C VAL A 292 -14.63 13.37 -11.03
N ARG A 293 -15.58 14.23 -11.45
CA ARG A 293 -16.93 14.34 -10.87
C ARG A 293 -17.65 12.99 -10.87
N THR A 294 -17.61 12.28 -11.99
CA THR A 294 -18.22 10.95 -12.12
C THR A 294 -17.57 9.96 -11.13
N MET A 295 -16.26 10.01 -10.98
CA MET A 295 -15.52 9.18 -10.02
C MET A 295 -15.87 9.55 -8.56
N MET A 296 -16.03 10.83 -8.25
CA MET A 296 -16.45 11.32 -6.93
C MET A 296 -17.84 10.81 -6.57
N HIS A 297 -18.81 10.92 -7.50
CA HIS A 297 -20.17 10.39 -7.34
C HIS A 297 -20.12 8.88 -7.08
N ARG A 298 -19.40 8.12 -7.94
CA ARG A 298 -19.24 6.66 -7.79
C ARG A 298 -18.66 6.26 -6.45
N HIS A 299 -17.67 6.99 -5.97
CA HIS A 299 -17.07 6.74 -4.65
C HIS A 299 -18.08 6.93 -3.52
N ALA A 300 -18.82 8.05 -3.53
CA ALA A 300 -19.85 8.31 -2.53
C ALA A 300 -20.98 7.26 -2.60
N GLU A 301 -21.43 6.89 -3.78
CA GLU A 301 -22.43 5.82 -3.98
C GLU A 301 -21.99 4.50 -3.33
N LEU A 302 -20.75 4.08 -3.58
CA LEU A 302 -20.19 2.86 -2.98
C LEU A 302 -20.11 2.95 -1.45
N LEU A 303 -19.68 4.10 -0.89
CA LEU A 303 -19.69 4.32 0.54
C LEU A 303 -21.09 4.27 1.13
N CYS A 304 -22.07 4.89 0.47
CA CYS A 304 -23.48 4.86 0.89
C CYS A 304 -24.06 3.44 0.84
N ARG A 305 -23.69 2.65 -0.15
CA ARG A 305 -24.09 1.23 -0.25
C ARG A 305 -23.63 0.41 0.95
N HIS A 306 -22.39 0.63 1.42
CA HIS A 306 -21.82 -0.12 2.53
C HIS A 306 -22.18 0.40 3.92
N MET A 307 -22.41 1.70 4.06
CA MET A 307 -22.53 2.37 5.37
C MET A 307 -23.89 3.04 5.63
N GLY A 308 -24.76 3.10 4.62
CA GLY A 308 -25.95 3.95 4.59
C GLY A 308 -25.62 5.38 4.15
N GLU A 309 -26.61 6.10 3.63
CA GLU A 309 -26.42 7.37 2.93
C GLU A 309 -25.73 8.43 3.81
N GLU A 310 -26.26 8.71 5.00
CA GLU A 310 -25.73 9.75 5.86
C GLU A 310 -24.27 9.48 6.27
N ARG A 311 -23.96 8.26 6.67
CA ARG A 311 -22.59 7.89 7.07
C ARG A 311 -21.66 7.83 5.86
N GLY A 312 -22.12 7.31 4.74
CA GLY A 312 -21.34 7.23 3.49
C GLY A 312 -20.96 8.61 2.97
N CYS A 313 -21.90 9.55 2.93
CA CYS A 313 -21.61 10.94 2.54
C CYS A 313 -20.64 11.62 3.52
N LYS A 314 -20.81 11.43 4.83
CA LYS A 314 -19.86 11.95 5.83
C LYS A 314 -18.45 11.37 5.65
N GLU A 315 -18.34 10.08 5.34
CA GLU A 315 -17.07 9.41 5.09
C GLU A 315 -16.42 9.90 3.81
N PHE A 316 -17.21 10.23 2.78
CA PHE A 316 -16.73 10.78 1.52
C PHE A 316 -16.06 12.15 1.66
N ARG A 317 -16.47 12.99 2.60
CA ARG A 317 -16.01 14.39 2.76
C ARG A 317 -14.49 14.55 2.75
N LYS A 318 -13.76 13.66 3.41
CA LYS A 318 -12.29 13.69 3.47
C LYS A 318 -11.61 13.49 2.12
N HIS A 319 -12.29 12.87 1.15
CA HIS A 319 -11.76 12.60 -0.19
C HIS A 319 -11.89 13.79 -1.14
N VAL A 320 -12.80 14.73 -0.88
CA VAL A 320 -13.08 15.89 -1.74
C VAL A 320 -11.80 16.68 -2.08
N SER A 321 -11.00 17.00 -1.07
CA SER A 321 -9.77 17.77 -1.26
C SER A 321 -8.73 17.05 -2.12
N TRP A 322 -8.72 15.73 -2.09
CA TRP A 322 -7.78 14.93 -2.89
C TRP A 322 -8.23 14.81 -4.34
N TYR A 323 -9.54 14.64 -4.59
CA TYR A 323 -10.09 14.60 -5.95
C TYR A 323 -9.93 15.94 -6.66
N LEU A 324 -10.26 17.03 -6.00
CA LEU A 324 -10.22 18.35 -6.58
C LEU A 324 -8.85 19.04 -6.55
N LYS A 325 -7.78 18.34 -6.13
CA LYS A 325 -6.44 18.93 -6.07
C LYS A 325 -6.02 19.47 -7.43
N GLY A 326 -5.69 20.76 -7.48
CA GLY A 326 -5.21 21.48 -8.68
C GLY A 326 -6.31 22.04 -9.58
N PHE A 327 -7.53 21.54 -9.54
CA PHE A 327 -8.65 22.08 -10.32
C PHE A 327 -9.15 23.42 -9.77
N ALA A 328 -9.76 24.24 -10.61
CA ALA A 328 -10.24 25.60 -10.25
C ALA A 328 -11.66 25.59 -9.63
N ALA A 329 -12.01 24.61 -8.80
CA ALA A 329 -13.34 24.44 -8.23
C ALA A 329 -13.79 25.51 -7.21
N GLY A 330 -12.99 26.54 -6.93
CA GLY A 330 -13.33 27.58 -5.95
C GLY A 330 -13.35 27.11 -4.49
N GLY A 331 -13.16 28.02 -3.54
CA GLY A 331 -13.09 27.68 -2.11
C GLY A 331 -14.47 27.39 -1.51
N GLU A 332 -15.49 28.11 -1.92
CA GLU A 332 -16.87 27.97 -1.42
C GLU A 332 -17.45 26.61 -1.78
N LEU A 333 -17.36 26.19 -3.07
CA LEU A 333 -17.84 24.90 -3.52
C LEU A 333 -17.08 23.73 -2.86
N ARG A 334 -15.75 23.85 -2.67
CA ARG A 334 -14.96 22.85 -1.94
C ARG A 334 -15.42 22.69 -0.48
N ASN A 335 -15.71 23.81 0.19
CA ASN A 335 -16.21 23.78 1.55
C ASN A 335 -17.60 23.14 1.62
N SER A 336 -18.50 23.48 0.69
CA SER A 336 -19.84 22.88 0.61
C SER A 336 -19.77 21.38 0.36
N LEU A 337 -18.95 20.93 -0.60
CA LEU A 337 -18.71 19.50 -0.87
C LEU A 337 -18.13 18.75 0.35
N ALA A 338 -17.31 19.42 1.19
CA ALA A 338 -16.78 18.83 2.42
C ALA A 338 -17.81 18.76 3.56
N LEU A 339 -19.05 19.19 3.36
CA LEU A 339 -20.13 19.17 4.35
C LEU A 339 -21.35 18.32 3.94
N VAL A 340 -21.38 17.75 2.74
CA VAL A 340 -22.50 16.96 2.20
C VAL A 340 -22.94 15.85 3.16
N SER A 341 -24.24 15.63 3.25
CA SER A 341 -24.84 14.61 4.09
C SER A 341 -25.77 13.65 3.33
N THR A 342 -26.15 14.02 2.10
CA THR A 342 -26.97 13.21 1.20
C THR A 342 -26.39 13.16 -0.20
N MET A 343 -26.74 12.15 -0.99
CA MET A 343 -26.34 12.03 -2.39
C MET A 343 -26.95 13.17 -3.24
N ALA A 344 -28.17 13.59 -2.91
CA ALA A 344 -28.83 14.71 -3.63
C ALA A 344 -28.06 16.04 -3.45
N GLU A 345 -27.59 16.33 -2.23
CA GLU A 345 -26.71 17.49 -1.98
C GLU A 345 -25.40 17.37 -2.75
N LEU A 346 -24.78 16.18 -2.74
CA LEU A 346 -23.55 15.92 -3.48
C LEU A 346 -23.76 16.16 -4.99
N ASP A 347 -24.81 15.61 -5.56
CA ASP A 347 -25.10 15.73 -6.99
C ASP A 347 -25.33 17.18 -7.41
N ALA A 348 -26.08 17.94 -6.59
CA ALA A 348 -26.32 19.35 -6.85
C ALA A 348 -25.01 20.16 -6.89
N LEU A 349 -24.12 19.94 -5.91
CA LEU A 349 -22.82 20.63 -5.85
C LEU A 349 -21.84 20.14 -6.92
N LEU A 350 -21.84 18.85 -7.25
CA LEU A 350 -21.00 18.33 -8.34
C LEU A 350 -21.43 18.89 -9.70
N ALA A 351 -22.72 19.22 -9.90
CA ALA A 351 -23.21 19.84 -11.13
C ALA A 351 -22.67 21.26 -11.37
N GLU A 352 -22.18 21.95 -10.33
CA GLU A 352 -21.58 23.28 -10.42
C GLU A 352 -20.13 23.23 -10.95
N LEU A 353 -19.48 22.07 -10.97
CA LEU A 353 -18.13 21.91 -11.50
C LEU A 353 -18.11 22.00 -13.02
N GLU A 354 -17.12 22.73 -13.57
CA GLU A 354 -16.92 22.86 -15.02
C GLU A 354 -16.44 21.51 -15.61
N PRO A 355 -17.28 20.79 -16.39
CA PRO A 355 -16.95 19.43 -16.79
C PRO A 355 -15.78 19.32 -17.76
N ASP A 356 -15.54 20.35 -18.56
CA ASP A 356 -14.52 20.36 -19.61
C ASP A 356 -13.17 20.89 -19.13
N GLU A 357 -13.06 21.28 -17.84
CA GLU A 357 -11.78 21.69 -17.25
C GLU A 357 -10.75 20.57 -17.36
N PRO A 358 -9.60 20.78 -18.05
CA PRO A 358 -8.60 19.74 -18.24
C PRO A 358 -7.88 19.42 -16.95
N PHE A 359 -7.30 18.21 -16.89
CA PHE A 359 -6.48 17.81 -15.74
C PHE A 359 -5.33 18.80 -15.50
N PRO A 360 -5.15 19.27 -14.27
CA PRO A 360 -4.08 20.20 -13.91
C PRO A 360 -2.72 19.49 -13.90
N THR A 361 -2.01 19.50 -15.02
CA THR A 361 -0.73 18.79 -15.18
C THR A 361 0.37 19.27 -14.23
N SER A 362 0.25 20.49 -13.68
CA SER A 362 1.17 21.05 -12.68
C SER A 362 1.24 20.25 -11.37
N ILE A 363 0.27 19.36 -11.11
CA ILE A 363 0.24 18.52 -9.92
C ILE A 363 0.77 17.09 -10.17
N LEU A 364 1.20 16.76 -11.38
CA LEU A 364 1.83 15.47 -11.68
C LEU A 364 3.12 15.33 -10.89
N GLY A 365 3.37 14.13 -10.36
CA GLY A 365 4.52 13.85 -9.50
C GLY A 365 4.48 14.53 -8.12
N ALA A 366 3.48 15.38 -7.85
CA ALA A 366 3.37 16.10 -6.58
C ALA A 366 2.81 15.20 -5.47
N PRO A 367 3.40 15.25 -4.25
CA PRO A 367 2.92 14.51 -3.11
C PRO A 367 1.44 14.76 -2.80
N ARG A 368 0.70 13.70 -2.48
CA ARG A 368 -0.72 13.72 -2.10
C ARG A 368 -0.92 13.31 -0.64
N GLY A 369 -2.06 13.69 -0.08
CA GLY A 369 -2.40 13.41 1.29
C GLY A 369 -1.51 14.15 2.29
N ARG A 370 -1.40 13.59 3.49
CA ARG A 370 -0.65 14.21 4.57
C ARG A 370 0.84 14.22 4.25
N GLN A 371 1.40 15.43 4.24
CA GLN A 371 2.83 15.70 4.33
C GLN A 371 3.07 16.22 5.75
N GLY A 372 4.27 16.13 6.24
CA GLY A 372 4.53 16.62 7.59
C GLY A 372 6.01 16.85 7.83
N SER A 373 6.30 17.57 8.90
CA SER A 373 7.63 17.61 9.48
C SER A 373 7.92 16.32 10.22
N PRO A 374 9.20 15.93 10.38
CA PRO A 374 9.59 14.83 11.24
C PRO A 374 8.98 15.01 12.64
N ARG A 375 8.65 13.92 13.28
CA ARG A 375 8.21 13.96 14.68
C ARG A 375 9.40 14.29 15.58
N LYS A 376 9.14 14.94 16.71
CA LYS A 376 10.21 15.17 17.71
C LYS A 376 10.71 13.86 18.32
N ARG A 377 9.79 12.88 18.50
CA ARG A 377 10.10 11.54 19.01
C ARG A 377 9.01 10.55 18.59
N VAL A 378 9.34 9.26 18.57
CA VAL A 378 8.35 8.17 18.53
C VAL A 378 7.97 7.86 19.98
N VAL A 379 6.67 7.71 20.26
CA VAL A 379 6.19 7.34 21.59
C VAL A 379 6.29 5.83 21.72
N LEU A 380 7.10 5.37 22.64
CA LEU A 380 7.39 3.95 22.90
C LEU A 380 7.03 3.59 24.35
N PRO A 381 6.87 2.29 24.70
CA PRO A 381 6.85 1.87 26.09
C PRO A 381 8.13 2.24 26.82
N GLU A 382 8.06 2.39 28.15
CA GLU A 382 9.23 2.64 28.98
C GLU A 382 10.27 1.51 28.85
N GLY A 383 11.57 1.86 28.73
CA GLY A 383 12.65 0.90 28.56
C GLY A 383 12.66 0.12 27.24
N TRP A 384 11.80 0.46 26.26
CA TRP A 384 11.64 -0.31 25.04
C TRP A 384 12.93 -0.50 24.24
N LEU A 385 13.79 0.50 24.19
CA LEU A 385 15.04 0.48 23.41
C LEU A 385 16.23 -0.16 24.15
N GLU A 386 16.09 -0.49 25.44
CA GLU A 386 17.19 -1.02 26.26
C GLU A 386 17.54 -2.46 25.90
N ASP A 387 16.61 -3.23 25.36
CA ASP A 387 16.79 -4.63 25.03
C ASP A 387 16.11 -4.98 23.69
N THR A 388 16.85 -5.59 22.76
CA THR A 388 16.36 -6.01 21.44
C THR A 388 15.71 -7.40 21.44
N ASP A 389 16.06 -8.27 22.40
CA ASP A 389 15.61 -9.66 22.47
C ASP A 389 14.58 -9.91 23.58
N GLY A 390 14.44 -8.98 24.51
CA GLY A 390 13.48 -9.06 25.59
C GLY A 390 12.04 -9.01 25.08
N ARG A 391 11.17 -9.78 25.72
CA ARG A 391 9.74 -9.79 25.41
C ARG A 391 9.04 -8.49 25.80
N GLY A 392 9.70 -7.38 25.98
CA GLY A 392 9.10 -6.10 26.40
C GLY A 392 7.94 -6.29 27.40
N VAL A 393 7.65 -5.34 28.23
CA VAL A 393 6.40 -5.38 29.01
C VAL A 393 5.26 -5.44 28.01
N VAL A 394 4.60 -6.59 27.89
CA VAL A 394 3.34 -6.69 27.10
C VAL A 394 2.37 -5.76 27.77
N VAL A 395 2.28 -4.54 27.26
CA VAL A 395 1.25 -3.59 27.69
C VAL A 395 -0.05 -4.23 27.26
N ARG A 396 -0.85 -4.70 28.23
CA ARG A 396 -2.16 -5.29 27.95
C ARG A 396 -2.93 -4.28 27.11
N GLU A 397 -3.27 -4.70 25.90
CA GLU A 397 -4.17 -3.91 25.05
C GLU A 397 -5.53 -3.87 25.78
N ASP A 398 -5.96 -2.70 26.25
CA ASP A 398 -7.28 -2.58 26.86
C ASP A 398 -8.35 -2.80 25.80
N ALA A 399 -9.33 -3.63 26.09
CA ALA A 399 -10.39 -4.09 25.18
C ALA A 399 -11.24 -2.94 24.57
N ASN A 400 -11.14 -1.72 25.11
CA ASN A 400 -11.99 -0.58 24.75
C ASN A 400 -11.38 0.38 23.71
N GLU A 401 -10.25 0.07 23.08
CA GLU A 401 -9.72 0.94 22.04
C GLU A 401 -10.17 0.48 20.65
N THR A 402 -11.26 1.05 20.21
CA THR A 402 -11.76 0.96 18.84
C THR A 402 -10.67 1.31 17.83
N THR A 403 -10.61 0.51 16.77
CA THR A 403 -9.80 0.70 15.57
C THR A 403 -10.04 2.07 14.95
N GLY A 404 -8.99 2.73 14.58
CA GLY A 404 -9.03 3.90 13.71
C GLY A 404 -9.03 5.23 14.42
N GLY A 405 -8.19 6.10 14.00
CA GLY A 405 -8.21 7.54 14.14
C GLY A 405 -7.68 8.14 12.88
#